data_11ca80b90e4e04e58f388938ce6571ae
#
_entry.id   11ca80b90e4e04e58f388938ce6571ae
#
_cell.length_a   1.000
_cell.length_b   1.000
_cell.length_c   1.000
_cell.angle_alpha   90.00
_cell.angle_beta   90.00
_cell.angle_gamma   90.00
#
_symmetry.space_group_name_H-M   'P 1'
#
loop_
_entity.id
_entity.type
_entity.pdbx_description
1 polymer ?
#
loop_
_entity_poly.entity_id
_entity_poly.type
_entity_poly.pdbx_seq_one_letter_code
_entity_poly.pdbx_strand_id
1 'polypeptide(L)'
;GGAFPGLDDIIKERLKKRSTMGFNSHLKDEFDNDPDILSQVTTEDLRNFGMIPEFLGRLPVLVSLQGLTKELLMRILKEPKNAILKQYERLLALDEVKLVFEDDALEWIAERALEKDTGARALRAILEDFMMDIMYEIPKDPNIGSVVITRPYLEKKGGPRIEMRG
;
A
#
# COMPACT_ATOMS: atom_id res chain seq x y z
N GLY A 1 -5.06 0.97 -17.88
CA GLY A 1 -4.13 0.23 -17.02
C GLY A 1 -4.75 -1.05 -16.51
N GLY A 2 -3.92 -1.92 -15.97
CA GLY A 2 -4.34 -3.19 -15.39
C GLY A 2 -3.18 -3.92 -14.75
N ALA A 3 -3.50 -5.02 -14.08
CA ALA A 3 -2.52 -5.99 -13.63
C ALA A 3 -2.37 -7.07 -14.70
N PHE A 4 -1.14 -7.51 -14.94
CA PHE A 4 -0.80 -8.50 -15.95
C PHE A 4 -0.04 -9.65 -15.27
N PRO A 5 -0.76 -10.60 -14.62
CA PRO A 5 -0.12 -11.75 -13.97
C PRO A 5 0.67 -12.58 -14.99
N GLY A 6 1.93 -12.90 -14.68
CA GLY A 6 2.81 -13.65 -15.59
C GLY A 6 3.57 -12.78 -16.63
N LEU A 7 3.37 -11.47 -16.65
CA LEU A 7 4.17 -10.58 -17.50
C LEU A 7 5.63 -10.51 -17.04
N ASP A 8 5.86 -10.61 -15.74
CA ASP A 8 7.18 -10.68 -15.13
C ASP A 8 7.99 -11.89 -15.63
N ASP A 9 7.34 -13.05 -15.80
CA ASP A 9 8.00 -14.25 -16.35
C ASP A 9 8.44 -14.04 -17.81
N ILE A 10 7.63 -13.36 -18.63
CA ILE A 10 7.98 -13.03 -20.02
C ILE A 10 9.19 -12.08 -20.07
N ILE A 11 9.20 -11.07 -19.19
CA ILE A 11 10.32 -10.13 -19.10
C ILE A 11 11.60 -10.88 -18.67
N LYS A 12 11.50 -11.71 -17.62
CA LYS A 12 12.62 -12.53 -17.14
C LYS A 12 13.18 -13.43 -18.26
N GLU A 13 12.29 -14.10 -19.01
CA GLU A 13 12.70 -14.95 -20.12
C GLU A 13 13.44 -14.17 -21.22
N ARG A 14 12.95 -12.99 -21.59
CA ARG A 14 13.60 -12.10 -22.54
C ARG A 14 14.99 -11.67 -22.06
N LEU A 15 15.11 -11.28 -20.80
CA LEU A 15 16.38 -10.84 -20.21
C LEU A 15 17.37 -11.99 -20.11
N LYS A 16 16.92 -13.19 -19.72
CA LYS A 16 17.75 -14.42 -19.71
C LYS A 16 18.24 -14.80 -21.10
N LYS A 17 17.42 -14.70 -22.14
CA LYS A 17 17.82 -14.96 -23.53
C LYS A 17 18.89 -13.97 -24.01
N ARG A 18 18.77 -12.69 -23.64
CA ARG A 18 19.82 -11.69 -23.95
C ARG A 18 21.13 -11.94 -23.21
N SER A 19 21.06 -12.38 -21.97
CA SER A 19 22.24 -12.69 -21.15
C SER A 19 23.01 -13.94 -21.65
N THR A 20 22.31 -14.92 -22.23
CA THR A 20 22.93 -16.13 -22.76
C THR A 20 23.83 -15.90 -24.02
N MET A 21 23.63 -14.78 -24.71
CA MET A 21 24.51 -14.35 -25.80
C MET A 21 25.79 -13.63 -25.31
N GLY A 22 25.87 -13.29 -24.02
CA GLY A 22 27.03 -12.69 -23.37
C GLY A 22 27.60 -13.63 -22.30
N PHE A 23 28.92 -13.73 -22.21
CA PHE A 23 29.71 -14.68 -21.40
C PHE A 23 29.56 -14.60 -19.88
N ASN A 24 28.44 -14.11 -19.32
CA ASN A 24 28.24 -13.93 -17.88
C ASN A 24 27.08 -14.82 -17.34
N SER A 25 27.46 -15.98 -16.81
CA SER A 25 26.53 -16.91 -16.12
C SER A 25 26.02 -16.39 -14.77
N HIS A 26 26.63 -15.35 -14.19
CA HIS A 26 26.26 -14.77 -12.90
C HIS A 26 24.98 -13.88 -12.92
N LEU A 27 24.50 -13.48 -14.10
CA LEU A 27 23.33 -12.63 -14.24
C LEU A 27 21.99 -13.39 -14.16
N LYS A 28 22.00 -14.72 -14.08
CA LYS A 28 20.76 -15.52 -14.08
C LYS A 28 19.97 -15.38 -12.78
N ASP A 29 20.64 -15.24 -11.65
CA ASP A 29 20.00 -15.19 -10.34
C ASP A 29 19.55 -13.76 -9.98
N GLU A 30 20.15 -12.74 -10.62
CA GLU A 30 19.87 -11.32 -10.35
C GLU A 30 18.47 -10.89 -10.82
N PHE A 31 17.98 -11.45 -11.94
CA PHE A 31 16.67 -11.11 -12.50
C PHE A 31 15.52 -11.88 -11.86
N ASP A 32 15.79 -12.99 -11.18
CA ASP A 32 14.73 -13.82 -10.58
C ASP A 32 14.14 -13.14 -9.34
N ASN A 33 14.91 -12.31 -8.64
CA ASN A 33 14.53 -11.63 -7.41
C ASN A 33 14.45 -10.08 -7.53
N ASP A 34 14.45 -9.55 -8.75
CA ASP A 34 14.36 -8.10 -8.95
C ASP A 34 12.92 -7.62 -8.67
N PRO A 35 12.68 -6.86 -7.58
CA PRO A 35 11.36 -6.36 -7.23
C PRO A 35 10.83 -5.33 -8.22
N ASP A 36 11.69 -4.77 -9.08
CA ASP A 36 11.36 -3.74 -10.07
C ASP A 36 11.41 -4.24 -11.51
N ILE A 37 11.33 -5.57 -11.70
CA ILE A 37 11.41 -6.21 -13.03
C ILE A 37 10.40 -5.63 -14.02
N LEU A 38 9.24 -5.19 -13.56
CA LEU A 38 8.21 -4.58 -14.40
C LEU A 38 8.62 -3.22 -14.97
N SER A 39 9.62 -2.55 -14.39
CA SER A 39 10.17 -1.30 -14.95
C SER A 39 10.84 -1.52 -16.30
N GLN A 40 11.27 -2.75 -16.57
CA GLN A 40 11.94 -3.15 -17.79
C GLN A 40 11.00 -3.64 -18.89
N VAL A 41 9.66 -3.47 -18.70
CA VAL A 41 8.63 -3.87 -19.66
C VAL A 41 8.81 -3.15 -21.01
N THR A 42 8.68 -3.90 -22.09
CA THR A 42 8.70 -3.38 -23.45
C THR A 42 7.39 -3.68 -24.17
N THR A 43 7.14 -2.99 -25.29
CA THR A 43 5.99 -3.26 -26.15
C THR A 43 5.99 -4.71 -26.67
N GLU A 44 7.20 -5.29 -26.85
CA GLU A 44 7.34 -6.67 -27.29
C GLU A 44 6.88 -7.68 -26.22
N ASP A 45 7.18 -7.40 -24.94
CA ASP A 45 6.72 -8.24 -23.83
C ASP A 45 5.19 -8.24 -23.75
N LEU A 46 4.55 -7.08 -23.93
CA LEU A 46 3.09 -6.96 -23.95
C LEU A 46 2.47 -7.68 -25.13
N ARG A 47 3.12 -7.66 -26.31
CA ARG A 47 2.69 -8.43 -27.46
C ARG A 47 2.80 -9.93 -27.22
N ASN A 48 3.89 -10.39 -26.62
CA ASN A 48 4.10 -11.78 -26.26
C ASN A 48 3.14 -12.24 -25.16
N PHE A 49 2.72 -11.33 -24.29
CA PHE A 49 1.67 -11.56 -23.30
C PHE A 49 0.27 -11.75 -23.94
N GLY A 50 0.09 -11.34 -25.20
CA GLY A 50 -1.16 -11.52 -25.96
C GLY A 50 -1.92 -10.22 -26.23
N MET A 51 -1.33 -9.05 -26.00
CA MET A 51 -1.96 -7.79 -26.37
C MET A 51 -1.91 -7.57 -27.89
N ILE A 52 -3.02 -7.05 -28.43
CA ILE A 52 -3.21 -6.82 -29.87
C ILE A 52 -2.26 -5.71 -30.34
N PRO A 53 -1.46 -5.92 -31.42
CA PRO A 53 -0.49 -4.94 -31.92
C PRO A 53 -1.10 -3.57 -32.25
N GLU A 54 -2.30 -3.54 -32.82
CA GLU A 54 -3.00 -2.30 -33.17
C GLU A 54 -3.36 -1.46 -31.95
N PHE A 55 -3.65 -2.14 -30.82
CA PHE A 55 -3.90 -1.49 -29.54
C PHE A 55 -2.61 -0.93 -28.95
N LEU A 56 -1.53 -1.72 -28.96
CA LEU A 56 -0.21 -1.29 -28.49
C LEU A 56 0.33 -0.09 -29.27
N GLY A 57 0.10 -0.05 -30.59
CA GLY A 57 0.49 1.08 -31.42
C GLY A 57 -0.19 2.42 -31.05
N ARG A 58 -1.31 2.36 -30.34
CA ARG A 58 -2.03 3.55 -29.84
C ARG A 58 -1.63 3.96 -28.43
N LEU A 59 -0.80 3.16 -27.73
CA LEU A 59 -0.29 3.41 -26.39
C LEU A 59 1.19 3.79 -26.45
N PRO A 60 1.52 5.07 -26.67
CA PRO A 60 2.89 5.50 -26.94
C PRO A 60 3.78 5.47 -25.67
N VAL A 61 3.18 5.42 -24.49
CA VAL A 61 3.89 5.46 -23.21
C VAL A 61 3.53 4.27 -22.36
N LEU A 62 4.55 3.51 -21.96
CA LEU A 62 4.47 2.42 -20.98
C LEU A 62 5.00 2.93 -19.65
N VAL A 63 4.23 2.73 -18.61
CA VAL A 63 4.61 3.07 -17.23
C VAL A 63 4.30 1.90 -16.33
N SER A 64 5.29 1.39 -15.63
CA SER A 64 5.14 0.42 -14.56
C SER A 64 4.95 1.13 -13.22
N LEU A 65 4.17 0.54 -12.33
CA LEU A 65 4.09 0.96 -10.95
C LEU A 65 4.99 0.07 -10.10
N GLN A 66 5.75 0.69 -9.22
CA GLN A 66 6.59 -0.03 -8.27
C GLN A 66 5.74 -0.78 -7.24
N GLY A 67 6.29 -1.86 -6.69
CA GLY A 67 5.69 -2.56 -5.57
C GLY A 67 5.49 -1.63 -4.36
N LEU A 68 4.49 -1.94 -3.55
CA LEU A 68 4.21 -1.17 -2.34
C LEU A 68 5.24 -1.53 -1.26
N THR A 69 5.95 -0.53 -0.77
CA THR A 69 6.81 -0.65 0.41
C THR A 69 6.09 -0.15 1.65
N LYS A 70 6.61 -0.48 2.83
CA LYS A 70 6.10 0.01 4.12
C LYS A 70 6.04 1.54 4.15
N GLU A 71 7.11 2.20 3.70
CA GLU A 71 7.21 3.66 3.65
C GLU A 71 6.14 4.27 2.73
N LEU A 72 5.94 3.64 1.58
CA LEU A 72 4.91 4.10 0.63
C LEU A 72 3.50 3.93 1.20
N LEU A 73 3.22 2.83 1.89
CA LEU A 73 1.94 2.61 2.57
C LEU A 73 1.70 3.64 3.68
N MET A 74 2.72 3.98 4.47
CA MET A 74 2.63 5.05 5.47
C MET A 74 2.34 6.42 4.84
N ARG A 75 2.98 6.72 3.70
CA ARG A 75 2.69 7.94 2.94
C ARG A 75 1.25 7.97 2.41
N ILE A 76 0.75 6.86 1.91
CA ILE A 76 -0.63 6.73 1.44
C ILE A 76 -1.64 7.00 2.57
N LEU A 77 -1.31 6.63 3.81
CA LEU A 77 -2.15 6.91 4.97
C LEU A 77 -2.21 8.41 5.33
N LYS A 78 -1.09 9.14 5.18
CA LYS A 78 -0.94 10.52 5.69
C LYS A 78 -1.08 11.61 4.60
N GLU A 79 -0.43 11.43 3.43
CA GLU A 79 -0.18 12.54 2.50
C GLU A 79 -1.38 12.97 1.65
N PRO A 80 -2.18 12.07 1.04
CA PRO A 80 -3.25 12.48 0.13
C PRO A 80 -4.24 13.46 0.79
N LYS A 81 -4.83 14.36 -0.03
CA LYS A 81 -5.89 15.28 0.45
C LYS A 81 -7.05 14.55 1.10
N ASN A 82 -7.41 13.39 0.55
CA ASN A 82 -8.46 12.50 1.05
C ASN A 82 -7.87 11.24 1.67
N ALA A 83 -6.72 11.36 2.36
CA ALA A 83 -6.14 10.24 3.10
C ALA A 83 -7.19 9.65 4.07
N ILE A 84 -7.15 8.33 4.24
CA ILE A 84 -8.14 7.60 5.05
C ILE A 84 -8.12 8.13 6.49
N LEU A 85 -6.94 8.39 7.05
CA LEU A 85 -6.81 8.96 8.39
C LEU A 85 -7.53 10.31 8.51
N LYS A 86 -7.34 11.21 7.54
CA LYS A 86 -7.99 12.53 7.53
C LYS A 86 -9.52 12.45 7.46
N GLN A 87 -10.06 11.38 6.88
CA GLN A 87 -11.51 11.16 6.88
C GLN A 87 -12.02 10.88 8.29
N TYR A 88 -11.36 9.98 9.04
CA TYR A 88 -11.70 9.69 10.43
C TYR A 88 -11.44 10.86 11.38
N GLU A 89 -10.33 11.58 11.19
CA GLU A 89 -10.05 12.82 11.93
C GLU A 89 -11.19 13.84 11.77
N ARG A 90 -11.69 14.04 10.56
CA ARG A 90 -12.82 14.93 10.29
C ARG A 90 -14.13 14.47 10.90
N LEU A 91 -14.38 13.15 10.89
CA LEU A 91 -15.60 12.60 11.49
C LEU A 91 -15.61 12.83 13.01
N LEU A 92 -14.54 12.49 13.72
CA LEU A 92 -14.43 12.71 15.16
C LEU A 92 -14.34 14.21 15.52
N ALA A 93 -13.81 15.04 14.63
CA ALA A 93 -13.83 16.50 14.85
C ALA A 93 -15.23 17.10 14.85
N LEU A 94 -16.24 16.45 14.26
CA LEU A 94 -17.66 16.87 14.39
C LEU A 94 -18.18 16.74 15.82
N ASP A 95 -17.63 15.78 16.58
CA ASP A 95 -17.90 15.58 18.00
C ASP A 95 -16.88 16.31 18.89
N GLU A 96 -16.09 17.22 18.28
CA GLU A 96 -15.03 17.99 18.93
C GLU A 96 -13.92 17.11 19.56
N VAL A 97 -13.71 15.91 19.04
CA VAL A 97 -12.67 14.98 19.47
C VAL A 97 -11.52 15.00 18.48
N LYS A 98 -10.30 15.17 18.99
CA LYS A 98 -9.06 15.09 18.19
C LYS A 98 -8.59 13.65 18.08
N LEU A 99 -8.48 13.14 16.86
CA LEU A 99 -7.88 11.83 16.60
C LEU A 99 -6.40 11.99 16.28
N VAL A 100 -5.56 11.18 16.91
CA VAL A 100 -4.10 11.17 16.69
C VAL A 100 -3.64 9.73 16.51
N PHE A 101 -2.80 9.48 15.53
CA PHE A 101 -2.10 8.20 15.35
C PHE A 101 -0.63 8.38 15.68
N GLU A 102 -0.09 7.56 16.58
CA GLU A 102 1.35 7.48 16.81
C GLU A 102 2.05 6.83 15.61
N ASP A 103 3.31 7.17 15.38
CA ASP A 103 4.06 6.68 14.21
C ASP A 103 4.25 5.16 14.24
N ASP A 104 4.45 4.56 15.41
CA ASP A 104 4.53 3.12 15.61
C ASP A 104 3.22 2.38 15.28
N ALA A 105 2.07 3.02 15.54
CA ALA A 105 0.76 2.51 15.14
C ALA A 105 0.62 2.48 13.61
N LEU A 106 1.05 3.54 12.93
CA LEU A 106 1.03 3.61 11.48
C LEU A 106 1.98 2.61 10.82
N GLU A 107 3.15 2.40 11.42
CA GLU A 107 4.07 1.35 11.00
C GLU A 107 3.44 -0.04 11.09
N TRP A 108 2.78 -0.34 12.20
CA TRP A 108 2.08 -1.60 12.40
C TRP A 108 0.98 -1.82 11.35
N ILE A 109 0.17 -0.77 11.04
CA ILE A 109 -0.86 -0.83 10.00
C ILE A 109 -0.24 -1.13 8.63
N ALA A 110 0.87 -0.48 8.30
CA ALA A 110 1.57 -0.70 7.04
C ALA A 110 2.16 -2.12 6.94
N GLU A 111 2.76 -2.63 8.02
CA GLU A 111 3.26 -4.01 8.10
C GLU A 111 2.14 -5.03 7.87
N ARG A 112 1.01 -4.86 8.56
CA ARG A 112 -0.16 -5.73 8.38
C ARG A 112 -0.77 -5.66 6.99
N ALA A 113 -0.71 -4.50 6.35
CA ALA A 113 -1.21 -4.35 4.98
C ALA A 113 -0.33 -5.07 3.96
N LEU A 114 0.99 -5.08 4.16
CA LEU A 114 1.92 -5.86 3.34
C LEU A 114 1.67 -7.37 3.44
N GLU A 115 1.37 -7.88 4.65
CA GLU A 115 1.06 -9.30 4.85
C GLU A 115 -0.20 -9.76 4.11
N LYS A 116 -1.16 -8.85 3.84
CA LYS A 116 -2.46 -9.21 3.23
C LYS A 116 -2.45 -9.31 1.70
N ASP A 117 -1.34 -9.05 1.03
CA ASP A 117 -1.16 -9.16 -0.43
C ASP A 117 -2.25 -8.48 -1.30
N THR A 118 -3.05 -7.60 -0.71
CA THR A 118 -4.09 -6.81 -1.38
C THR A 118 -3.71 -5.34 -1.55
N GLY A 119 -2.45 -5.04 -1.27
CA GLY A 119 -1.87 -3.72 -1.42
C GLY A 119 -2.56 -2.65 -0.57
N ALA A 120 -2.66 -1.43 -1.09
CA ALA A 120 -3.25 -0.30 -0.38
C ALA A 120 -4.73 -0.49 0.04
N ARG A 121 -5.47 -1.41 -0.59
CA ARG A 121 -6.85 -1.75 -0.19
C ARG A 121 -6.91 -2.36 1.21
N ALA A 122 -5.87 -3.10 1.61
CA ALA A 122 -5.77 -3.65 2.95
C ALA A 122 -5.78 -2.58 4.03
N LEU A 123 -5.18 -1.40 3.77
CA LEU A 123 -5.13 -0.30 4.72
C LEU A 123 -6.52 0.14 5.19
N ARG A 124 -7.48 0.23 4.25
CA ARG A 124 -8.85 0.60 4.58
C ARG A 124 -9.50 -0.45 5.48
N ALA A 125 -9.45 -1.71 5.11
CA ALA A 125 -10.06 -2.80 5.87
C ALA A 125 -9.46 -2.90 7.29
N ILE A 126 -8.13 -2.75 7.40
CA ILE A 126 -7.44 -2.76 8.68
C ILE A 126 -7.91 -1.58 9.56
N LEU A 127 -8.00 -0.37 9.01
CA LEU A 127 -8.46 0.80 9.76
C LEU A 127 -9.92 0.68 10.18
N GLU A 128 -10.79 0.20 9.30
CA GLU A 128 -12.20 0.02 9.59
C GLU A 128 -12.42 -0.88 10.81
N ASP A 129 -11.63 -1.95 10.97
CA ASP A 129 -11.72 -2.88 12.10
C ASP A 129 -11.57 -2.20 13.46
N PHE A 130 -10.63 -1.25 13.61
CA PHE A 130 -10.44 -0.58 14.91
C PHE A 130 -11.26 0.68 15.04
N MET A 131 -11.46 1.40 13.92
CA MET A 131 -12.17 2.67 13.96
C MET A 131 -13.65 2.49 14.24
N MET A 132 -14.23 1.32 13.94
CA MET A 132 -15.64 1.04 14.25
C MET A 132 -15.92 1.17 15.74
N ASP A 133 -15.09 0.56 16.58
CA ASP A 133 -15.24 0.63 18.05
C ASP A 133 -15.06 2.07 18.54
N ILE A 134 -14.05 2.78 18.04
CA ILE A 134 -13.76 4.16 18.41
C ILE A 134 -14.92 5.09 18.01
N MET A 135 -15.41 4.99 16.79
CA MET A 135 -16.52 5.79 16.28
C MET A 135 -17.83 5.54 17.04
N TYR A 136 -17.97 4.36 17.63
CA TYR A 136 -19.16 4.01 18.42
C TYR A 136 -19.03 4.42 19.88
N GLU A 137 -17.86 4.23 20.51
CA GLU A 137 -17.69 4.44 21.96
C GLU A 137 -17.34 5.89 22.32
N ILE A 138 -16.46 6.53 21.55
CA ILE A 138 -15.93 7.86 21.89
C ILE A 138 -16.99 8.97 21.92
N PRO A 139 -17.94 9.06 20.95
CA PRO A 139 -18.95 10.12 20.97
C PRO A 139 -19.95 10.03 22.15
N LYS A 140 -19.98 8.91 22.87
CA LYS A 140 -20.88 8.74 24.02
C LYS A 140 -20.47 9.55 25.24
N ASP A 141 -19.18 9.88 25.38
CA ASP A 141 -18.67 10.66 26.49
C ASP A 141 -18.22 12.06 26.02
N PRO A 142 -19.02 13.10 26.35
CA PRO A 142 -18.72 14.47 25.92
C PRO A 142 -17.46 15.07 26.58
N ASN A 143 -16.88 14.41 27.58
CA ASN A 143 -15.68 14.89 28.25
C ASN A 143 -14.39 14.49 27.54
N ILE A 144 -14.46 13.65 26.52
CA ILE A 144 -13.30 13.23 25.75
C ILE A 144 -12.89 14.35 24.81
N GLY A 145 -11.62 14.79 24.92
CA GLY A 145 -11.02 15.82 24.08
C GLY A 145 -10.12 15.26 22.98
N SER A 146 -9.38 14.19 23.27
CA SER A 146 -8.57 13.53 22.25
C SER A 146 -8.48 12.01 22.43
N VAL A 147 -8.26 11.33 21.32
CA VAL A 147 -8.03 9.88 21.25
C VAL A 147 -6.75 9.61 20.48
N VAL A 148 -5.81 8.94 21.15
CA VAL A 148 -4.52 8.58 20.57
C VAL A 148 -4.48 7.08 20.30
N ILE A 149 -4.29 6.73 19.04
CA ILE A 149 -4.14 5.35 18.59
C ILE A 149 -2.68 4.96 18.70
N THR A 150 -2.43 3.95 19.53
CA THR A 150 -1.11 3.42 19.81
C THR A 150 -0.96 1.99 19.28
N ARG A 151 0.26 1.53 19.07
CA ARG A 151 0.53 0.15 18.66
C ARG A 151 -0.05 -0.90 19.62
N PRO A 152 0.05 -0.77 20.97
CA PRO A 152 -0.58 -1.71 21.90
C PRO A 152 -2.10 -1.85 21.73
N TYR A 153 -2.80 -0.76 21.40
CA TYR A 153 -4.23 -0.81 21.09
C TYR A 153 -4.51 -1.67 19.85
N LEU A 154 -3.76 -1.47 18.78
CA LEU A 154 -3.90 -2.22 17.53
C LEU A 154 -3.56 -3.72 17.71
N GLU A 155 -2.64 -4.03 18.60
CA GLU A 155 -2.28 -5.40 18.98
C GLU A 155 -3.28 -6.03 19.99
N LYS A 156 -4.36 -5.32 20.33
CA LYS A 156 -5.37 -5.75 21.34
C LYS A 156 -4.78 -6.00 22.73
N LYS A 157 -3.70 -5.30 23.08
CA LYS A 157 -3.02 -5.36 24.38
C LYS A 157 -3.45 -4.25 25.34
N GLY A 158 -4.45 -3.44 24.97
CA GLY A 158 -4.97 -2.33 25.77
C GLY A 158 -6.02 -1.54 25.02
N GLY A 159 -6.55 -0.48 25.65
CA GLY A 159 -7.44 0.49 25.02
C GLY A 159 -6.67 1.62 24.33
N PRO A 160 -7.36 2.46 23.54
CA PRO A 160 -6.78 3.69 23.02
C PRO A 160 -6.46 4.63 24.19
N ARG A 161 -5.46 5.50 24.03
CA ARG A 161 -5.17 6.53 25.01
C ARG A 161 -6.16 7.65 24.86
N ILE A 162 -6.92 7.93 25.92
CA ILE A 162 -7.97 8.96 25.96
C ILE A 162 -7.49 10.12 26.83
N GLU A 163 -7.62 11.34 26.32
CA GLU A 163 -7.36 12.56 27.06
C GLU A 163 -8.68 13.33 27.19
N MET A 164 -8.99 13.72 28.43
CA MET A 164 -10.20 14.45 28.73
C MET A 164 -10.06 15.91 28.31
N ARG A 165 -11.17 16.57 28.06
CA ARG A 165 -11.23 18.03 27.88
C ARG A 165 -10.83 18.69 29.21
N GLY A 166 -9.93 19.63 29.15
CA GLY A 166 -9.52 20.46 30.30
C GLY A 166 -10.51 21.60 30.54
#